data_0633ea13a4742cec5465535b63e17555
#
_entry.id   0633ea13a4742cec5465535b63e17555
#
_cell.length_a   1.000
_cell.length_b   1.000
_cell.length_c   1.000
_cell.angle_alpha   90.00
_cell.angle_beta   90.00
_cell.angle_gamma   90.00
#
_symmetry.space_group_name_H-M   'P 1'
#
loop_
_entity.id
_entity.type
_entity.pdbx_description
1 polymer ?
#
loop_
_entity_poly.entity_id
_entity_poly.type
_entity_poly.pdbx_seq_one_letter_code
_entity_poly.pdbx_strand_id
1 'polypeptide(L)' 'LGLPVDLNLAGFDDLQMIPGVGKKLAADIVALREKKGRFEKLDQLMEVKGIKENKLAKLRPYLFIDSRPEL' A
#
# COMPACT_ATOMS: atom_id res chain seq x y z
N LEU A 1 6.03 -8.57 13.71
CA LEU A 1 6.25 -8.70 12.45
C LEU A 1 5.16 -9.50 11.97
N GLY A 2 4.57 -9.19 11.02
CA GLY A 2 3.65 -10.02 10.42
C GLY A 2 2.22 -9.61 10.42
N LEU A 3 1.86 -8.61 11.20
CA LEU A 3 0.49 -8.11 11.10
C LEU A 3 0.40 -7.21 9.88
N PRO A 4 -0.66 -7.37 9.07
CA PRO A 4 -0.84 -6.48 7.94
C PRO A 4 -1.09 -5.05 8.42
N VAL A 5 -0.75 -4.09 7.57
CA VAL A 5 -0.99 -2.69 7.88
C VAL A 5 -2.05 -2.14 6.95
N ASP A 6 -2.78 -1.16 7.44
CA ASP A 6 -3.80 -0.50 6.63
C ASP A 6 -3.12 0.40 5.62
N LEU A 7 -3.33 0.11 4.34
CA LEU A 7 -2.69 0.86 3.27
C LEU A 7 -3.01 2.35 3.33
N ASN A 8 -4.18 2.71 3.78
CA ASN A 8 -4.60 4.11 3.84
C ASN A 8 -4.08 4.84 5.06
N LEU A 9 -3.61 4.11 6.08
CA LEU A 9 -3.13 4.74 7.31
C LEU A 9 -1.64 4.59 7.50
N ALA A 10 -1.00 3.63 6.81
CA ALA A 10 0.41 3.36 7.00
C ALA A 10 1.24 4.57 6.58
N GLY A 11 2.18 4.95 7.42
CA GLY A 11 3.09 6.02 7.09
C GLY A 11 4.25 5.51 6.25
N PHE A 12 5.10 6.46 5.84
CA PHE A 12 6.27 6.15 5.04
C PHE A 12 7.12 5.06 5.71
N ASP A 13 7.36 5.20 7.02
CA ASP A 13 8.18 4.24 7.73
C ASP A 13 7.52 2.87 7.85
N ASP A 14 6.21 2.88 8.06
CA ASP A 14 5.48 1.61 8.18
C ASP A 14 5.54 0.82 6.89
N LEU A 15 5.41 1.51 5.76
CA LEU A 15 5.45 0.84 4.47
C LEU A 15 6.81 0.22 4.20
N GLN A 16 7.88 0.85 4.69
CA GLN A 16 9.22 0.31 4.49
C GLN A 16 9.47 -0.96 5.28
N MET A 17 8.66 -1.25 6.28
CA MET A 17 8.78 -2.49 7.03
C MET A 17 8.30 -3.70 6.23
N ILE A 18 7.56 -3.46 5.16
CA ILE A 18 7.03 -4.55 4.35
C ILE A 18 8.15 -5.11 3.48
N PRO A 19 8.36 -6.44 3.48
CA PRO A 19 9.39 -7.02 2.61
C PRO A 19 9.13 -6.63 1.15
N GLY A 20 10.16 -6.13 0.50
CA GLY A 20 10.04 -5.73 -0.89
C GLY A 20 9.68 -4.28 -1.10
N VAL A 21 9.43 -3.54 -0.02
CA VAL A 21 9.12 -2.11 -0.12
C VAL A 21 10.29 -1.32 0.45
N GLY A 22 11.04 -0.67 -0.43
CA GLY A 22 12.13 0.20 -0.02
C GLY A 22 11.68 1.64 0.06
N LYS A 23 12.62 2.54 0.27
CA LYS A 23 12.32 3.96 0.44
C LYS A 23 11.59 4.54 -0.77
N LYS A 24 12.07 4.23 -1.96
CA LYS A 24 11.47 4.80 -3.15
C LYS A 24 10.04 4.32 -3.35
N LEU A 25 9.83 3.03 -3.17
CA LEU A 25 8.49 2.50 -3.36
C LEU A 25 7.54 3.03 -2.30
N ALA A 26 8.00 3.12 -1.05
CA ALA A 26 7.19 3.69 0.02
C ALA A 26 6.81 5.13 -0.29
N ALA A 27 7.76 5.91 -0.79
CA ALA A 27 7.48 7.30 -1.14
C ALA A 27 6.46 7.38 -2.28
N ASP A 28 6.60 6.51 -3.27
CA ASP A 28 5.68 6.51 -4.39
C ASP A 28 4.27 6.12 -3.97
N ILE A 29 4.16 5.17 -3.04
CA ILE A 29 2.85 4.77 -2.54
C ILE A 29 2.19 5.91 -1.78
N VAL A 30 2.95 6.58 -0.92
CA VAL A 30 2.42 7.71 -0.16
C VAL A 30 1.98 8.83 -1.11
N ALA A 31 2.79 9.10 -2.13
CA ALA A 31 2.46 10.16 -3.09
C ALA A 31 1.18 9.83 -3.84
N LEU A 32 1.02 8.58 -4.26
CA LEU A 32 -0.19 8.19 -4.98
C LEU A 32 -1.40 8.27 -4.06
N ARG A 33 -1.23 7.85 -2.79
CA ARG A 33 -2.32 7.93 -1.83
C ARG A 33 -2.80 9.36 -1.67
N GLU A 34 -1.87 10.29 -1.56
CA GLU A 34 -2.24 11.69 -1.40
C GLU A 34 -2.93 12.24 -2.64
N LYS A 35 -2.50 11.80 -3.80
CA LYS A 35 -3.10 12.24 -5.05
C LYS A 35 -4.53 11.71 -5.19
N LYS A 36 -4.75 10.47 -4.80
CA LYS A 36 -6.06 9.83 -4.93
C LYS A 36 -7.00 10.19 -3.79
N GLY A 37 -6.45 10.59 -2.67
CA GLY A 37 -7.23 10.76 -1.45
C GLY A 37 -7.23 9.52 -0.58
N ARG A 38 -7.45 8.36 -1.18
CA ARG A 38 -7.37 7.08 -0.48
C ARG A 38 -7.38 5.96 -1.52
N PHE A 39 -6.91 4.81 -1.08
CA PHE A 39 -7.03 3.60 -1.90
C PHE A 39 -8.33 2.90 -1.54
N GLU A 40 -9.05 2.45 -2.53
CA GLU A 40 -10.25 1.69 -2.31
C GLU A 40 -10.03 0.20 -2.52
N LYS A 41 -9.01 -0.16 -3.28
CA LYS A 41 -8.65 -1.54 -3.53
C LYS A 41 -7.15 -1.66 -3.57
N LEU A 42 -6.61 -2.80 -3.12
CA LEU A 42 -5.18 -3.03 -3.22
C LEU A 42 -4.69 -3.02 -4.66
N ASP A 43 -5.56 -3.42 -5.59
CA ASP A 43 -5.19 -3.43 -7.00
C ASP A 43 -4.76 -2.06 -7.50
N GLN A 44 -5.22 -1.00 -6.87
CA GLN A 44 -4.85 0.34 -7.28
C GLN A 44 -3.36 0.63 -7.07
N LEU A 45 -2.68 -0.20 -6.28
CA LEU A 45 -1.23 -0.06 -6.16
C LEU A 45 -0.51 -0.28 -7.48
N MET A 46 -1.16 -0.95 -8.42
CA MET A 46 -0.53 -1.16 -9.72
C MET A 46 -0.39 0.13 -10.52
N GLU A 47 -1.01 1.21 -10.06
CA GLU A 47 -0.76 2.52 -10.66
C GLU A 47 0.61 3.06 -10.28
N VAL A 48 1.25 2.49 -9.28
CA VAL A 48 2.60 2.88 -8.92
C VAL A 48 3.57 2.24 -9.90
N LYS A 49 4.48 3.05 -10.45
CA LYS A 49 5.48 2.51 -11.35
C LYS A 49 6.31 1.48 -10.61
N GLY A 50 6.45 0.31 -11.18
CA GLY A 50 7.21 -0.76 -10.56
C GLY A 50 6.37 -1.79 -9.83
N ILE A 51 5.09 -1.53 -9.63
CA ILE A 51 4.20 -2.52 -9.02
C ILE A 51 3.31 -3.09 -10.11
N LYS A 52 3.51 -4.38 -10.38
CA LYS A 52 2.68 -5.11 -11.30
C LYS A 52 2.09 -6.29 -10.56
N GLU A 53 1.43 -7.18 -11.27
CA GLU A 53 0.69 -8.26 -10.62
C GLU A 53 1.55 -9.11 -9.69
N ASN A 54 2.77 -9.44 -10.12
CA ASN A 54 3.64 -10.26 -9.29
C ASN A 54 4.03 -9.56 -8.01
N LYS A 55 4.36 -8.28 -8.11
CA LYS A 55 4.74 -7.50 -6.94
C LYS A 55 3.55 -7.33 -6.02
N LEU A 56 2.39 -7.04 -6.59
CA LEU A 56 1.17 -6.86 -5.81
C LEU A 56 0.85 -8.14 -5.05
N ALA A 57 0.99 -9.30 -5.69
CA ALA A 57 0.73 -10.56 -5.04
C ALA A 57 1.62 -10.76 -3.81
N LYS A 58 2.87 -10.32 -3.91
CA LYS A 58 3.79 -10.44 -2.79
C LYS A 58 3.47 -9.48 -1.66
N LEU A 59 2.84 -8.36 -1.98
CA LEU A 59 2.51 -7.35 -0.96
C LEU A 59 1.17 -7.61 -0.28
N ARG A 60 0.27 -8.34 -0.93
CA ARG A 60 -1.07 -8.54 -0.40
C ARG A 60 -1.09 -9.08 1.03
N PRO A 61 -0.23 -10.05 1.41
CA PRO A 61 -0.29 -10.56 2.79
C PRO A 61 0.02 -9.51 3.85
N TYR A 62 0.66 -8.41 3.46
CA TYR A 62 1.12 -7.41 4.42
C TYR A 62 0.26 -6.16 4.44
N LEU A 63 -0.78 -6.12 3.62
CA LEU A 63 -1.60 -4.91 3.46
C LEU A 63 -3.06 -5.25 3.51
N PHE A 64 -3.85 -4.30 3.98
CA PHE A 64 -5.29 -4.43 3.87
C PHE A 64 -5.91 -3.04 3.71
N ILE A 65 -7.16 -3.00 3.33
CA ILE A 65 -7.91 -1.77 3.24
C ILE A 65 -9.17 -1.97 4.08
N ASP A 66 -9.38 -1.04 5.00
CA ASP A 66 -10.58 -1.06 5.82
C ASP A 66 -11.69 -0.46 4.97
N SER A 67 -12.61 -1.31 4.53
CA SER A 67 -13.67 -0.89 3.63
C SER A 67 -15.01 -0.84 4.33
N ARG A 68 -15.01 -0.69 5.64
CA ARG A 68 -16.27 -0.57 6.36
C ARG A 68 -17.04 0.64 5.86
N PRO A 69 -18.34 0.51 5.67
CA PRO A 69 -19.11 1.65 5.22
C PRO A 69 -19.15 2.72 6.30
N GLU A 70 -19.26 3.94 5.86
CA GLU A 70 -19.43 5.04 6.78
C GLU A 70 -20.86 5.16 7.17
N LEU A 71 -21.10 5.49 8.39
CA LEU A 71 -22.48 5.62 8.87
C LEU A 71 -22.92 7.05 8.96
#